data_95ecf85d8ea44faeac93cba20d6869dc
#
_entry.id   95ecf85d8ea44faeac93cba20d6869dc
#
_cell.length_a   1.000
_cell.length_b   1.000
_cell.length_c   1.000
_cell.angle_alpha   90.00
_cell.angle_beta   90.00
_cell.angle_gamma   90.00
#
_symmetry.space_group_name_H-M   'P 1'
#
loop_
_entity.id
_entity.type
_entity.pdbx_description
1 polymer ?
#
loop_
_entity_poly.entity_id
_entity_poly.type
_entity_poly.pdbx_seq_one_letter_code
_entity_poly.pdbx_strand_id
1 'polypeptide(L)'
;MLFRSHGSDPQVTLSRALAWEAWESSVSQRQSASPRSAPPSAEEAATLLAKYRVQSHYLINGCFWGEGESALLARAPLLAGLPTAILHGRLDWVCRPQAAWDLHHCLPGSRLQWLEACGHSPFESALSQALAQALYHFAAHGNFADWGRSFALRPDAL
;
A
#
# COMPACT_ATOMS: atom_id res chain seq x y z
N MET A 1 5.47 3.93 20.43
CA MET A 1 4.80 5.17 20.87
C MET A 1 5.50 6.36 20.22
N LEU A 2 5.21 6.58 18.90
CA LEU A 2 6.04 7.42 18.04
C LEU A 2 5.72 8.91 18.08
N PHE A 3 4.50 9.30 18.39
CA PHE A 3 4.09 10.69 18.36
C PHE A 3 3.10 11.02 19.49
N ARG A 4 3.59 11.15 20.73
CA ARG A 4 2.84 11.94 21.72
C ARG A 4 3.14 13.42 21.42
N SER A 5 2.19 14.10 20.82
CA SER A 5 2.35 15.40 20.17
C SER A 5 2.23 16.62 21.08
N HIS A 6 2.21 16.47 22.41
CA HIS A 6 2.18 17.60 23.34
C HIS A 6 3.39 17.53 24.26
N GLY A 7 4.40 18.36 24.00
CA GLY A 7 5.56 18.56 24.86
C GLY A 7 6.85 17.81 24.47
N SER A 8 6.93 17.19 23.28
CA SER A 8 8.20 16.60 22.82
C SER A 8 9.05 17.66 22.11
N ASP A 9 10.36 17.64 22.38
CA ASP A 9 11.35 18.45 21.70
C ASP A 9 11.16 18.34 20.16
N PRO A 10 11.07 19.46 19.42
CA PRO A 10 10.93 19.45 17.97
C PRO A 10 12.02 18.67 17.24
N GLN A 11 13.26 18.72 17.75
CA GLN A 11 14.38 17.96 17.18
C GLN A 11 14.20 16.45 17.34
N VAL A 12 13.71 16.00 18.49
CA VAL A 12 13.40 14.59 18.73
C VAL A 12 12.26 14.12 17.85
N THR A 13 11.25 14.95 17.64
CA THR A 13 10.11 14.62 16.77
C THR A 13 10.56 14.50 15.32
N LEU A 14 11.38 15.40 14.83
CA LEU A 14 11.94 15.34 13.48
C LEU A 14 12.84 14.12 13.27
N SER A 15 13.71 13.82 14.24
CA SER A 15 14.59 12.65 14.18
C SER A 15 13.78 11.35 14.05
N ARG A 16 12.67 11.22 14.78
CA ARG A 16 11.78 10.07 14.69
C ARG A 16 11.06 9.99 13.34
N ALA A 17 10.63 11.13 12.80
CA ALA A 17 10.00 11.19 11.48
C ALA A 17 10.97 10.76 10.37
N LEU A 18 12.22 11.21 10.44
CA LEU A 18 13.28 10.81 9.51
C LEU A 18 13.60 9.30 9.60
N ALA A 19 13.68 8.77 10.82
CA ALA A 19 13.90 7.32 11.01
C ALA A 19 12.76 6.49 10.43
N TRP A 20 11.51 6.96 10.59
CA TRP A 20 10.34 6.31 10.00
C TRP A 20 10.37 6.38 8.47
N GLU A 21 10.68 7.53 7.88
CA GLU A 21 10.83 7.70 6.43
C GLU A 21 11.88 6.74 5.85
N ALA A 22 13.04 6.66 6.50
CA ALA A 22 14.10 5.76 6.07
C ALA A 22 13.65 4.28 6.11
N TRP A 23 12.94 3.89 7.17
CA TRP A 23 12.38 2.54 7.28
C TRP A 23 11.33 2.27 6.18
N GLU A 24 10.34 3.15 5.99
CA GLU A 24 9.33 3.00 4.92
C GLU A 24 9.99 2.89 3.54
N SER A 25 10.98 3.73 3.27
CA SER A 25 11.70 3.70 2.00
C SER A 25 12.42 2.37 1.77
N SER A 26 13.06 1.84 2.82
CA SER A 26 13.76 0.54 2.72
C SER A 26 12.80 -0.62 2.44
N VAL A 27 11.64 -0.61 3.08
CA VAL A 27 10.61 -1.64 2.91
C VAL A 27 9.94 -1.52 1.53
N SER A 28 9.63 -0.30 1.09
CA SER A 28 8.98 -0.04 -0.21
C SER A 28 9.86 -0.38 -1.39
N GLN A 29 11.17 -0.08 -1.29
CA GLN A 29 12.11 -0.25 -2.40
C GLN A 29 12.86 -1.58 -2.35
N ARG A 30 12.68 -2.38 -1.29
CA ARG A 30 13.45 -3.61 -1.04
C ARG A 30 14.97 -3.41 -1.07
N GLN A 31 15.40 -2.22 -0.76
CA GLN A 31 16.81 -1.82 -0.71
C GLN A 31 17.07 -1.15 0.62
N SER A 32 18.32 -1.23 1.06
CA SER A 32 18.73 -0.39 2.19
C SER A 32 18.48 1.07 1.84
N ALA A 33 17.74 1.78 2.67
CA ALA A 33 17.52 3.20 2.49
C ALA A 33 18.89 3.89 2.38
N SER A 34 19.12 4.59 1.29
CA SER A 34 20.31 5.44 1.19
C SER A 34 20.18 6.55 2.24
N PRO A 35 21.17 6.72 3.09
CA PRO A 35 21.14 7.83 4.06
C PRO A 35 20.96 9.15 3.32
N ARG A 36 20.16 10.05 3.87
CA ARG A 36 20.09 11.43 3.37
C ARG A 36 21.49 12.01 3.34
N SER A 37 21.85 12.62 2.22
CA SER A 37 23.16 13.29 2.06
C SER A 37 23.25 14.60 2.82
N ALA A 38 22.11 15.19 3.19
CA ALA A 38 22.02 16.47 3.92
C ALA A 38 20.77 16.48 4.83
N PRO A 39 20.76 17.27 5.91
CA PRO A 39 19.58 17.50 6.71
C PRO A 39 18.47 18.13 5.84
N PRO A 40 17.18 17.86 6.16
CA PRO A 40 16.07 18.46 5.41
C PRO A 40 16.03 19.99 5.59
N SER A 41 15.59 20.71 4.57
CA SER A 41 15.22 22.11 4.70
C SER A 41 14.04 22.28 5.68
N ALA A 42 13.77 23.51 6.11
CA ALA A 42 12.64 23.77 7.01
C ALA A 42 11.29 23.37 6.39
N GLU A 43 11.12 23.57 5.09
CA GLU A 43 9.90 23.19 4.35
C GLU A 43 9.75 21.67 4.24
N GLU A 44 10.82 20.95 3.89
CA GLU A 44 10.83 19.48 3.85
C GLU A 44 10.55 18.90 5.24
N ALA A 45 11.14 19.44 6.29
CA ALA A 45 10.89 19.02 7.67
C ALA A 45 9.43 19.24 8.07
N ALA A 46 8.84 20.38 7.72
CA ALA A 46 7.42 20.67 8.01
C ALA A 46 6.50 19.68 7.27
N THR A 47 6.76 19.40 6.00
CA THR A 47 6.01 18.45 5.19
C THR A 47 6.10 17.04 5.76
N LEU A 48 7.31 16.61 6.12
CA LEU A 48 7.56 15.30 6.72
C LEU A 48 6.81 15.13 8.05
N LEU A 49 6.88 16.13 8.92
CA LEU A 49 6.19 16.11 10.20
C LEU A 49 4.66 16.09 10.03
N ALA A 50 4.12 16.84 9.07
CA ALA A 50 2.70 16.83 8.76
C ALA A 50 2.25 15.44 8.28
N LYS A 51 2.99 14.83 7.34
CA LYS A 51 2.74 13.47 6.84
C LYS A 51 2.65 12.47 8.00
N TYR A 52 3.67 12.39 8.82
CA TYR A 52 3.74 11.38 9.88
C TYR A 52 2.84 11.66 11.07
N ARG A 53 2.43 12.90 11.29
CA ARG A 53 1.36 13.22 12.25
C ARG A 53 0.04 12.57 11.83
N VAL A 54 -0.35 12.71 10.57
CA VAL A 54 -1.58 12.11 10.03
C VAL A 54 -1.48 10.59 10.09
N GLN A 55 -0.41 10.02 9.57
CA GLN A 55 -0.21 8.57 9.52
C GLN A 55 -0.24 7.94 10.93
N SER A 56 0.48 8.53 11.88
CA SER A 56 0.47 8.03 13.26
C SER A 56 -0.91 8.15 13.93
N HIS A 57 -1.66 9.21 13.61
CA HIS A 57 -3.03 9.35 14.11
C HIS A 57 -3.92 8.20 13.62
N TYR A 58 -3.84 7.85 12.33
CA TYR A 58 -4.58 6.70 11.80
C TYR A 58 -4.14 5.40 12.46
N LEU A 59 -2.84 5.14 12.53
CA LEU A 59 -2.31 3.88 13.08
C LEU A 59 -2.69 3.66 14.55
N ILE A 60 -2.60 4.68 15.40
CA ILE A 60 -2.94 4.54 16.83
C ILE A 60 -4.45 4.37 17.08
N ASN A 61 -5.27 4.73 16.09
CA ASN A 61 -6.72 4.55 16.13
C ASN A 61 -7.18 3.36 15.28
N GLY A 62 -6.30 2.39 14.99
CA GLY A 62 -6.65 1.22 14.18
C GLY A 62 -7.16 1.57 12.79
N CYS A 63 -6.66 2.68 12.21
CA CYS A 63 -7.08 3.25 10.94
C CYS A 63 -8.60 3.51 10.83
N PHE A 64 -9.31 3.52 11.94
CA PHE A 64 -10.76 3.69 12.03
C PHE A 64 -11.57 2.60 11.31
N TRP A 65 -11.01 1.41 11.15
CA TRP A 65 -11.67 0.29 10.44
C TRP A 65 -12.68 -0.50 11.30
N GLY A 66 -12.88 -0.11 12.56
CA GLY A 66 -13.68 -0.84 13.52
C GLY A 66 -12.87 -1.93 14.24
N GLU A 67 -13.49 -3.06 14.56
CA GLU A 67 -12.82 -4.16 15.28
C GLU A 67 -11.88 -4.98 14.36
N GLY A 68 -10.79 -4.37 13.88
CA GLY A 68 -9.72 -5.01 13.13
C GLY A 68 -9.94 -5.07 11.61
N GLU A 69 -8.95 -5.61 10.91
CA GLU A 69 -8.93 -5.74 9.43
C GLU A 69 -10.13 -6.54 8.90
N SER A 70 -10.63 -7.48 9.68
CA SER A 70 -11.79 -8.31 9.32
C SER A 70 -13.08 -7.50 9.09
N ALA A 71 -13.27 -6.39 9.78
CA ALA A 71 -14.46 -5.56 9.61
C ALA A 71 -14.55 -4.96 8.20
N LEU A 72 -13.43 -4.50 7.63
CA LEU A 72 -13.40 -3.95 6.27
C LEU A 72 -13.60 -5.04 5.22
N LEU A 73 -12.90 -6.16 5.34
CA LEU A 73 -13.05 -7.31 4.43
C LEU A 73 -14.45 -7.92 4.49
N ALA A 74 -15.07 -7.96 5.66
CA ALA A 74 -16.44 -8.44 5.82
C ALA A 74 -17.46 -7.61 5.01
N ARG A 75 -17.12 -6.37 4.67
CA ARG A 75 -17.95 -5.49 3.85
C ARG A 75 -17.61 -5.52 2.37
N ALA A 76 -16.55 -6.19 1.96
CA ALA A 76 -16.15 -6.28 0.55
C ALA A 76 -17.27 -6.82 -0.36
N PRO A 77 -18.12 -7.80 0.05
CA PRO A 77 -19.23 -8.26 -0.77
C PRO A 77 -20.23 -7.17 -1.15
N LEU A 78 -20.30 -6.04 -0.43
CA LEU A 78 -21.14 -4.90 -0.81
C LEU A 78 -20.71 -4.24 -2.12
N LEU A 79 -19.49 -4.51 -2.57
CA LEU A 79 -18.95 -4.06 -3.86
C LEU A 79 -19.20 -5.08 -4.98
N ALA A 80 -19.92 -6.16 -4.70
CA ALA A 80 -20.24 -7.19 -5.70
C ALA A 80 -21.00 -6.53 -6.88
N GLY A 81 -20.55 -6.83 -8.09
CA GLY A 81 -21.10 -6.22 -9.32
C GLY A 81 -20.32 -5.01 -9.83
N LEU A 82 -19.42 -4.43 -9.04
CA LEU A 82 -18.48 -3.45 -9.56
C LEU A 82 -17.32 -4.15 -10.29
N PRO A 83 -17.02 -3.76 -11.54
CA PRO A 83 -15.86 -4.30 -12.24
C PRO A 83 -14.59 -4.00 -11.46
N THR A 84 -13.90 -5.04 -10.99
CA THR A 84 -12.73 -4.89 -10.12
C THR A 84 -11.55 -5.69 -10.63
N ALA A 85 -10.42 -5.02 -10.83
CA ALA A 85 -9.12 -5.65 -11.04
C ALA A 85 -8.18 -5.29 -9.88
N ILE A 86 -7.53 -6.29 -9.31
CA ILE A 86 -6.55 -6.18 -8.24
C ILE A 86 -5.20 -6.52 -8.84
N LEU A 87 -4.27 -5.56 -8.82
CA LEU A 87 -2.88 -5.77 -9.25
C LEU A 87 -2.00 -5.65 -8.03
N HIS A 88 -1.16 -6.64 -7.78
CA HIS A 88 -0.36 -6.64 -6.55
C HIS A 88 1.02 -7.23 -6.78
N GLY A 89 2.04 -6.55 -6.27
CA GLY A 89 3.41 -7.06 -6.26
C GLY A 89 3.57 -8.20 -5.26
N ARG A 90 4.10 -9.35 -5.69
CA ARG A 90 4.36 -10.47 -4.77
C ARG A 90 5.39 -10.15 -3.70
N LEU A 91 6.23 -9.17 -3.96
CA LEU A 91 7.31 -8.76 -3.09
C LEU A 91 6.98 -7.44 -2.36
N ASP A 92 5.70 -7.12 -2.25
CA ASP A 92 5.23 -5.96 -1.47
C ASP A 92 5.29 -6.30 0.03
N TRP A 93 6.20 -5.63 0.72
CA TRP A 93 6.40 -5.78 2.15
C TRP A 93 5.71 -4.68 2.97
N VAL A 94 5.13 -3.68 2.30
CA VAL A 94 4.32 -2.64 2.94
C VAL A 94 2.88 -3.11 3.08
N CYS A 95 2.27 -3.50 1.95
CA CYS A 95 0.95 -4.11 1.91
C CYS A 95 1.11 -5.59 1.60
N ARG A 96 0.87 -6.45 2.59
CA ARG A 96 1.09 -7.88 2.39
C ARG A 96 0.24 -8.47 1.27
N PRO A 97 0.82 -9.32 0.40
CA PRO A 97 0.08 -10.00 -0.68
C PRO A 97 -1.16 -10.76 -0.19
N GLN A 98 -1.13 -11.26 1.05
CA GLN A 98 -2.28 -11.91 1.67
C GLN A 98 -3.52 -11.02 1.69
N ALA A 99 -3.39 -9.71 1.92
CA ALA A 99 -4.52 -8.78 1.92
C ALA A 99 -5.21 -8.67 0.55
N ALA A 100 -4.43 -8.68 -0.53
CA ALA A 100 -4.98 -8.69 -1.90
C ALA A 100 -5.69 -10.01 -2.22
N TRP A 101 -5.12 -11.12 -1.75
CA TRP A 101 -5.74 -12.44 -1.86
C TRP A 101 -7.07 -12.52 -1.11
N ASP A 102 -7.10 -12.09 0.14
CA ASP A 102 -8.30 -12.11 0.97
C ASP A 102 -9.40 -11.23 0.37
N LEU A 103 -9.04 -10.05 -0.12
CA LEU A 103 -9.99 -9.17 -0.81
C LEU A 103 -10.56 -9.84 -2.06
N HIS A 104 -9.71 -10.48 -2.89
CA HIS A 104 -10.16 -11.20 -4.09
C HIS A 104 -11.17 -12.30 -3.74
N HIS A 105 -10.94 -13.04 -2.65
CA HIS A 105 -11.85 -14.10 -2.19
C HIS A 105 -13.17 -13.57 -1.63
N CYS A 106 -13.14 -12.38 -1.02
CA CYS A 106 -14.33 -11.72 -0.48
C CYS A 106 -15.11 -10.94 -1.55
N LEU A 107 -14.56 -10.76 -2.77
CA LEU A 107 -15.15 -9.94 -3.82
C LEU A 107 -15.42 -10.78 -5.09
N PRO A 108 -16.60 -11.42 -5.19
CA PRO A 108 -16.96 -12.21 -6.36
C PRO A 108 -16.89 -11.41 -7.66
N GLY A 109 -16.30 -11.99 -8.69
CA GLY A 109 -16.13 -11.35 -10.00
C GLY A 109 -14.91 -10.45 -10.13
N SER A 110 -14.17 -10.20 -9.06
CA SER A 110 -12.88 -9.51 -9.16
C SER A 110 -11.85 -10.36 -9.94
N ARG A 111 -10.85 -9.69 -10.49
CA ARG A 111 -9.66 -10.32 -11.12
C ARG A 111 -8.44 -9.95 -10.31
N LEU A 112 -7.59 -10.92 -10.01
CA LEU A 112 -6.34 -10.72 -9.30
C LEU A 112 -5.17 -11.08 -10.22
N GLN A 113 -4.26 -10.13 -10.41
CA GLN A 113 -3.01 -10.34 -11.13
C GLN A 113 -1.83 -10.13 -10.18
N TRP A 114 -1.01 -11.17 -10.05
CA TRP A 114 0.26 -11.10 -9.38
C TRP A 114 1.36 -10.59 -10.30
N LEU A 115 2.22 -9.76 -9.75
CA LEU A 115 3.42 -9.24 -10.41
C LEU A 115 4.63 -9.76 -9.63
N GLU A 116 5.25 -10.82 -10.14
CA GLU A 116 6.21 -11.65 -9.40
C GLU A 116 7.45 -10.89 -8.91
N ALA A 117 7.96 -9.96 -9.70
CA ALA A 117 9.16 -9.20 -9.35
C ALA A 117 8.89 -7.79 -8.83
N CYS A 118 7.65 -7.46 -8.49
CA CYS A 118 7.23 -6.13 -8.04
C CYS A 118 7.08 -6.05 -6.53
N GLY A 119 7.41 -4.89 -5.98
CA GLY A 119 7.14 -4.48 -4.62
C GLY A 119 5.90 -3.60 -4.50
N HIS A 120 6.02 -2.55 -3.66
CA HIS A 120 4.92 -1.68 -3.27
C HIS A 120 4.67 -0.50 -4.23
N SER A 121 5.71 -0.04 -4.91
CA SER A 121 5.62 1.22 -5.64
C SER A 121 4.84 1.08 -6.96
N PRO A 122 3.77 1.89 -7.17
CA PRO A 122 3.05 1.91 -8.45
C PRO A 122 3.91 2.43 -9.61
N PHE A 123 5.07 3.01 -9.31
CA PHE A 123 6.04 3.51 -10.30
C PHE A 123 7.04 2.43 -10.75
N GLU A 124 7.01 1.23 -10.16
CA GLU A 124 7.75 0.11 -10.72
C GLU A 124 7.21 -0.22 -12.11
N SER A 125 8.13 -0.37 -13.08
CA SER A 125 7.79 -0.48 -14.50
C SER A 125 6.74 -1.54 -14.79
N ALA A 126 6.86 -2.73 -14.19
CA ALA A 126 5.91 -3.81 -14.43
C ALA A 126 4.53 -3.51 -13.83
N LEU A 127 4.45 -2.90 -12.63
CA LEU A 127 3.18 -2.53 -12.02
C LEU A 127 2.51 -1.37 -12.77
N SER A 128 3.28 -0.37 -13.17
CA SER A 128 2.80 0.76 -13.97
C SER A 128 2.24 0.30 -15.32
N GLN A 129 2.93 -0.61 -16.02
CA GLN A 129 2.47 -1.17 -17.28
C GLN A 129 1.20 -2.01 -17.11
N ALA A 130 1.16 -2.88 -16.09
CA ALA A 130 -0.02 -3.69 -15.81
C ALA A 130 -1.24 -2.82 -15.47
N LEU A 131 -1.04 -1.74 -14.71
CA LEU A 131 -2.10 -0.78 -14.40
C LEU A 131 -2.63 -0.10 -15.66
N ALA A 132 -1.74 0.38 -16.54
CA ALA A 132 -2.12 0.97 -17.81
C ALA A 132 -2.91 -0.03 -18.68
N GLN A 133 -2.46 -1.28 -18.79
CA GLN A 133 -3.17 -2.33 -19.52
C GLN A 133 -4.56 -2.59 -18.95
N ALA A 134 -4.70 -2.66 -17.62
CA ALA A 134 -6.00 -2.83 -16.97
C ALA A 134 -6.95 -1.67 -17.29
N LEU A 135 -6.45 -0.43 -17.22
CA LEU A 135 -7.23 0.75 -17.55
C LEU A 135 -7.66 0.78 -19.02
N TYR A 136 -6.78 0.45 -19.95
CA TYR A 136 -7.13 0.34 -21.38
C TYR A 136 -8.17 -0.74 -21.65
N HIS A 137 -8.01 -1.90 -21.00
CA HIS A 137 -8.99 -2.98 -21.11
C HIS A 137 -10.37 -2.53 -20.60
N PHE A 138 -10.41 -1.90 -19.43
CA PHE A 138 -11.66 -1.38 -18.86
C PHE A 138 -12.30 -0.31 -19.75
N ALA A 139 -11.51 0.60 -20.30
CA ALA A 139 -12.01 1.63 -21.22
C ALA A 139 -12.65 1.02 -22.48
N ALA A 140 -12.11 -0.10 -22.97
CA ALA A 140 -12.61 -0.77 -24.17
C ALA A 140 -13.84 -1.66 -23.90
N HIS A 141 -13.93 -2.30 -22.72
CA HIS A 141 -14.89 -3.37 -22.45
C HIS A 141 -15.87 -3.08 -21.31
N GLY A 142 -15.60 -2.06 -20.48
CA GLY A 142 -16.42 -1.71 -19.31
C GLY A 142 -16.37 -2.74 -18.16
N ASN A 143 -15.54 -3.77 -18.28
CA ASN A 143 -15.41 -4.83 -17.28
C ASN A 143 -14.03 -5.51 -17.37
N PHE A 144 -13.78 -6.49 -16.48
CA PHE A 144 -12.56 -7.28 -16.45
C PHE A 144 -12.79 -8.78 -16.66
N ALA A 145 -13.94 -9.19 -17.25
CA ALA A 145 -14.30 -10.61 -17.35
C ALA A 145 -13.23 -11.44 -18.06
N ASP A 146 -12.68 -10.91 -19.16
CA ASP A 146 -11.66 -11.58 -19.97
C ASP A 146 -10.25 -11.03 -19.77
N TRP A 147 -10.08 -10.11 -18.80
CA TRP A 147 -8.80 -9.51 -18.50
C TRP A 147 -7.96 -10.41 -17.60
N GLY A 148 -6.75 -10.69 -18.05
CA GLY A 148 -5.81 -11.50 -17.29
C GLY A 148 -6.31 -12.91 -16.97
N ARG A 149 -5.44 -13.87 -16.91
CA ARG A 149 -5.79 -15.17 -16.27
C ARG A 149 -5.53 -15.01 -14.80
N SER A 150 -6.56 -15.22 -14.00
CA SER A 150 -6.45 -15.29 -12.55
C SER A 150 -5.54 -16.49 -12.20
N PHE A 151 -4.25 -16.28 -12.09
CA PHE A 151 -3.37 -17.26 -11.47
C PHE A 151 -3.52 -17.12 -9.96
N ALA A 152 -4.55 -17.76 -9.45
CA ALA A 152 -4.83 -17.84 -8.04
C ALA A 152 -3.89 -18.85 -7.36
N LEU A 153 -2.58 -18.61 -7.40
CA LEU A 153 -1.66 -19.26 -6.47
C LEU A 153 -1.69 -18.47 -5.16
N ARG A 154 -1.87 -19.19 -4.05
CA ARG A 154 -1.76 -18.57 -2.72
C ARG A 154 -0.43 -17.83 -2.57
N PRO A 155 -0.38 -16.73 -1.79
CA PRO A 155 0.85 -15.97 -1.57
C PRO A 155 2.01 -16.77 -0.97
N ASP A 156 1.68 -17.82 -0.23
CA ASP A 156 2.59 -18.71 0.50
C ASP A 156 3.03 -19.95 -0.33
N ALA A 157 2.61 -20.05 -1.59
CA ALA A 157 2.99 -21.14 -2.48
C ALA A 157 4.33 -20.91 -3.21
N LEU A 158 5.30 -20.22 -2.56
CA LEU A 158 6.67 -20.03 -3.05
C LEU A 158 7.66 -20.52 -2.00
#